data_3c0c8a33e2b6774f35d924e51686e44a
#
_entry.id   3c0c8a33e2b6774f35d924e51686e44a
#
_cell.length_a   1.000
_cell.length_b   1.000
_cell.length_c   1.000
_cell.angle_alpha   90.00
_cell.angle_beta   90.00
_cell.angle_gamma   90.00
#
_symmetry.space_group_name_H-M   'P 1'
#
loop_
_entity.id
_entity.type
_entity.pdbx_description
1 polymer ?
#
loop_
_entity_poly.entity_id
_entity_poly.type
_entity_poly.pdbx_seq_one_letter_code
_entity_poly.pdbx_strand_id
1 'polypeptide(L)'
;MGIDLPVIWAVIIGFGLMMYVVMDGFDLGIGILFPFIRDRGDRDTMVNTVAPVWDGNETWLVLGGATLMGVFPLAYSVLLSALYIPIFFMLAGLIWRGVAFEFRFKADEAHRPFWDKAFAWGSYIATFSQGVALGAFINGFKVTGASYDGGSFDWLSPFSLFTGIGLIVAYALLGCTWLIMKTEGELQHRFKALAPPVTLVLVAAIVIVSVWTPLTHPSIATRWFSFPNIIIFSPVPVLVVATTWLMMRVLRNETHASPFLLALLLLFLGYTGLAISLWPNIIPPAISIREAAGPPESMGFTLVGALFVIPFILAYTAMSYYVFRGKVSAGEGYH
;
A
#
# COMPACT_ATOMS: atom_id res chain seq x y z
N MET A 1 -32.54 -9.10 13.23
CA MET A 1 -31.33 -8.37 12.82
C MET A 1 -30.79 -9.10 11.60
N GLY A 2 -30.86 -8.49 10.41
CA GLY A 2 -30.27 -9.05 9.20
C GLY A 2 -28.76 -8.84 9.16
N ILE A 3 -28.05 -9.65 8.40
CA ILE A 3 -26.61 -9.49 8.16
C ILE A 3 -26.41 -8.20 7.34
N ASP A 4 -25.57 -7.29 7.83
CA ASP A 4 -25.22 -6.03 7.13
C ASP A 4 -24.16 -6.29 6.06
N LEU A 5 -24.59 -6.83 4.90
CA LEU A 5 -23.72 -7.20 3.78
C LEU A 5 -22.83 -6.04 3.29
N PRO A 6 -23.34 -4.79 3.16
CA PRO A 6 -22.51 -3.66 2.77
C PRO A 6 -21.31 -3.44 3.69
N VAL A 7 -21.51 -3.50 5.00
CA VAL A 7 -20.42 -3.32 5.97
C VAL A 7 -19.43 -4.48 5.92
N ILE A 8 -19.90 -5.72 5.81
CA ILE A 8 -19.02 -6.89 5.67
C ILE A 8 -18.12 -6.73 4.44
N TRP A 9 -18.70 -6.34 3.31
CA TRP A 9 -17.93 -6.13 2.09
C TRP A 9 -16.96 -4.96 2.16
N ALA A 10 -17.35 -3.87 2.81
CA ALA A 10 -16.41 -2.76 3.03
C ALA A 10 -15.19 -3.20 3.85
N VAL A 11 -15.39 -4.06 4.85
CA VAL A 11 -14.30 -4.65 5.65
C VAL A 11 -13.45 -5.60 4.80
N ILE A 12 -14.07 -6.48 3.98
CA ILE A 12 -13.34 -7.41 3.11
C ILE A 12 -12.49 -6.65 2.08
N ILE A 13 -13.05 -5.63 1.42
CA ILE A 13 -12.31 -4.81 0.46
C ILE A 13 -11.19 -4.02 1.17
N GLY A 14 -11.50 -3.43 2.32
CA GLY A 14 -10.51 -2.75 3.14
C GLY A 14 -9.36 -3.67 3.56
N PHE A 15 -9.66 -4.91 3.95
CA PHE A 15 -8.65 -5.94 4.23
C PHE A 15 -7.82 -6.28 2.98
N GLY A 16 -8.46 -6.49 1.83
CA GLY A 16 -7.76 -6.77 0.57
C GLY A 16 -6.82 -5.65 0.16
N LEU A 17 -7.25 -4.39 0.27
CA LEU A 17 -6.41 -3.22 0.01
C LEU A 17 -5.23 -3.13 1.00
N MET A 18 -5.47 -3.41 2.28
CA MET A 18 -4.39 -3.44 3.27
C MET A 18 -3.39 -4.54 2.97
N MET A 19 -3.86 -5.73 2.59
CA MET A 19 -2.98 -6.83 2.16
C MET A 19 -2.14 -6.42 0.94
N TYR A 20 -2.74 -5.76 -0.05
CA TYR A 20 -2.00 -5.24 -1.19
C TYR A 20 -0.90 -4.25 -0.77
N VAL A 21 -1.25 -3.24 0.04
CA VAL A 21 -0.29 -2.23 0.54
C VAL A 21 0.87 -2.86 1.31
N VAL A 22 0.58 -3.88 2.09
CA VAL A 22 1.61 -4.58 2.89
C VAL A 22 2.48 -5.47 2.01
N MET A 23 1.86 -6.28 1.14
CA MET A 23 2.54 -7.35 0.40
C MET A 23 3.30 -6.79 -0.81
N ASP A 24 2.63 -6.02 -1.67
CA ASP A 24 3.29 -5.41 -2.84
C ASP A 24 4.08 -4.14 -2.45
N GLY A 25 3.78 -3.54 -1.30
CA GLY A 25 4.46 -2.32 -0.86
C GLY A 25 5.95 -2.51 -0.58
N PHE A 26 6.39 -3.63 -0.02
CA PHE A 26 7.84 -3.86 0.15
C PHE A 26 8.51 -4.26 -1.17
N ASP A 27 7.80 -4.92 -2.09
CA ASP A 27 8.31 -5.25 -3.42
C ASP A 27 8.58 -3.97 -4.22
N LEU A 28 7.61 -3.05 -4.26
CA LEU A 28 7.77 -1.72 -4.84
C LEU A 28 8.84 -0.91 -4.11
N GLY A 29 8.92 -1.06 -2.79
CA GLY A 29 9.94 -0.45 -1.95
C GLY A 29 11.36 -0.85 -2.34
N ILE A 30 11.59 -2.11 -2.70
CA ILE A 30 12.88 -2.58 -3.24
C ILE A 30 13.19 -1.86 -4.56
N GLY A 31 12.24 -1.74 -5.48
CA GLY A 31 12.42 -1.01 -6.72
C GLY A 31 12.74 0.48 -6.50
N ILE A 32 12.11 1.12 -5.49
CA ILE A 32 12.40 2.50 -5.09
C ILE A 32 13.84 2.63 -4.55
N LEU A 33 14.32 1.67 -3.77
CA LEU A 33 15.66 1.68 -3.19
C LEU A 33 16.75 1.29 -4.19
N PHE A 34 16.38 0.64 -5.28
CA PHE A 34 17.30 0.06 -6.26
C PHE A 34 18.32 1.03 -6.87
N PRO A 35 17.97 2.28 -7.24
CA PRO A 35 18.94 3.23 -7.80
C PRO A 35 20.06 3.64 -6.84
N PHE A 36 19.85 3.49 -5.53
CA PHE A 36 20.83 3.87 -4.50
C PHE A 36 21.91 2.81 -4.28
N ILE A 37 21.74 1.63 -4.85
CA ILE A 37 22.72 0.53 -4.77
C ILE A 37 23.46 0.43 -6.11
N ARG A 38 24.79 0.50 -6.08
CA ARG A 38 25.62 0.49 -7.30
C ARG A 38 26.16 -0.90 -7.64
N ASP A 39 26.44 -1.69 -6.61
CA ASP A 39 26.97 -3.04 -6.80
C ASP A 39 25.93 -3.96 -7.44
N ARG A 40 26.37 -4.74 -8.43
CA ARG A 40 25.48 -5.65 -9.18
C ARG A 40 25.04 -6.83 -8.33
N GLY A 41 25.96 -7.42 -7.56
CA GLY A 41 25.63 -8.55 -6.69
C GLY A 41 24.63 -8.19 -5.63
N ASP A 42 24.77 -6.99 -5.04
CA ASP A 42 23.80 -6.43 -4.09
C ASP A 42 22.42 -6.25 -4.75
N ARG A 43 22.38 -5.72 -5.99
CA ARG A 43 21.12 -5.57 -6.75
C ARG A 43 20.46 -6.92 -7.04
N ASP A 44 21.24 -7.93 -7.44
CA ASP A 44 20.74 -9.28 -7.69
C ASP A 44 20.18 -9.88 -6.40
N THR A 45 20.87 -9.73 -5.29
CA THR A 45 20.41 -10.15 -3.97
C THR A 45 19.10 -9.47 -3.58
N MET A 46 18.98 -8.14 -3.76
CA MET A 46 17.73 -7.41 -3.48
C MET A 46 16.55 -7.99 -4.26
N VAL A 47 16.69 -8.18 -5.57
CA VAL A 47 15.63 -8.72 -6.42
C VAL A 47 15.27 -10.15 -6.03
N ASN A 48 16.28 -11.00 -5.74
CA ASN A 48 16.06 -12.39 -5.34
C ASN A 48 15.29 -12.53 -4.02
N THR A 49 15.32 -11.50 -3.14
CA THR A 49 14.52 -11.56 -1.88
C THR A 49 13.01 -11.58 -2.11
N VAL A 50 12.53 -11.11 -3.26
CA VAL A 50 11.10 -11.01 -3.60
C VAL A 50 10.72 -11.82 -4.83
N ALA A 51 11.68 -12.30 -5.60
CA ALA A 51 11.45 -13.10 -6.81
C ALA A 51 10.42 -14.23 -6.63
N PRO A 52 10.41 -14.98 -5.52
CA PRO A 52 9.47 -16.09 -5.36
C PRO A 52 8.05 -15.66 -4.93
N VAL A 53 7.79 -14.40 -4.61
CA VAL A 53 6.53 -13.97 -3.98
C VAL A 53 5.82 -12.78 -4.66
N TRP A 54 6.52 -11.99 -5.49
CA TRP A 54 6.01 -10.73 -6.03
C TRP A 54 4.70 -10.86 -6.82
N ASP A 55 4.55 -11.88 -7.66
CA ASP A 55 3.35 -12.10 -8.47
C ASP A 55 2.13 -12.41 -7.59
N GLY A 56 2.33 -13.24 -6.57
CA GLY A 56 1.30 -13.51 -5.56
C GLY A 56 0.88 -12.28 -4.76
N ASN A 57 1.80 -11.34 -4.53
CA ASN A 57 1.53 -10.11 -3.80
C ASN A 57 0.64 -9.14 -4.59
N GLU A 58 0.80 -9.05 -5.92
CA GLU A 58 -0.07 -8.23 -6.78
C GLU A 58 -1.51 -8.73 -6.85
N THR A 59 -1.77 -10.01 -6.60
CA THR A 59 -3.10 -10.62 -6.67
C THR A 59 -4.12 -9.91 -5.76
N TRP A 60 -3.69 -9.34 -4.65
CA TRP A 60 -4.55 -8.59 -3.73
C TRP A 60 -5.16 -7.33 -4.35
N LEU A 61 -4.46 -6.67 -5.30
CA LEU A 61 -5.01 -5.53 -6.05
C LEU A 61 -6.17 -5.97 -6.95
N VAL A 62 -6.01 -7.11 -7.61
CA VAL A 62 -7.05 -7.69 -8.48
C VAL A 62 -8.29 -8.07 -7.67
N LEU A 63 -8.09 -8.69 -6.50
CA LEU A 63 -9.19 -9.01 -5.58
C LEU A 63 -9.96 -7.74 -5.18
N GLY A 64 -9.25 -6.67 -4.78
CA GLY A 64 -9.86 -5.41 -4.39
C GLY A 64 -10.67 -4.77 -5.52
N GLY A 65 -10.12 -4.69 -6.73
CA GLY A 65 -10.79 -4.11 -7.90
C GLY A 65 -12.01 -4.92 -8.36
N ALA A 66 -11.88 -6.24 -8.45
CA ALA A 66 -12.96 -7.12 -8.89
C ALA A 66 -14.13 -7.14 -7.88
N THR A 67 -13.84 -7.20 -6.59
CA THR A 67 -14.87 -7.15 -5.54
C THR A 67 -15.54 -5.79 -5.47
N LEU A 68 -14.82 -4.69 -5.62
CA LEU A 68 -15.40 -3.35 -5.66
C LEU A 68 -16.42 -3.23 -6.81
N MET A 69 -16.06 -3.72 -8.01
CA MET A 69 -16.96 -3.73 -9.16
C MET A 69 -18.23 -4.56 -8.91
N GLY A 70 -18.08 -5.76 -8.33
CA GLY A 70 -19.20 -6.70 -8.13
C GLY A 70 -20.14 -6.31 -7.00
N VAL A 71 -19.64 -5.61 -5.98
CA VAL A 71 -20.38 -5.34 -4.73
C VAL A 71 -20.78 -3.87 -4.61
N PHE A 72 -19.94 -2.95 -5.05
CA PHE A 72 -20.18 -1.51 -5.03
C PHE A 72 -20.05 -0.87 -6.41
N PRO A 73 -20.90 -1.25 -7.37
CA PRO A 73 -20.77 -0.81 -8.78
C PRO A 73 -20.81 0.72 -8.93
N LEU A 74 -21.59 1.40 -8.12
CA LEU A 74 -21.65 2.87 -8.10
C LEU A 74 -20.30 3.47 -7.68
N ALA A 75 -19.70 2.98 -6.61
CA ALA A 75 -18.41 3.44 -6.14
C ALA A 75 -17.31 3.13 -7.17
N TYR A 76 -17.33 1.95 -7.77
CA TYR A 76 -16.43 1.56 -8.86
C TYR A 76 -16.49 2.54 -10.04
N SER A 77 -17.69 2.85 -10.51
CA SER A 77 -17.91 3.78 -11.62
C SER A 77 -17.37 5.18 -11.31
N VAL A 78 -17.68 5.73 -10.14
CA VAL A 78 -17.22 7.06 -9.72
C VAL A 78 -15.70 7.11 -9.57
N LEU A 79 -15.11 6.11 -8.90
CA LEU A 79 -13.65 6.06 -8.68
C LEU A 79 -12.87 5.92 -9.98
N LEU A 80 -13.30 5.04 -10.89
CA LEU A 80 -12.62 4.91 -12.17
C LEU A 80 -12.76 6.15 -13.03
N SER A 81 -13.92 6.82 -13.03
CA SER A 81 -14.11 8.05 -13.78
C SER A 81 -13.27 9.20 -13.24
N ALA A 82 -13.13 9.31 -11.91
CA ALA A 82 -12.34 10.37 -11.27
C ALA A 82 -10.83 10.12 -11.33
N LEU A 83 -10.40 8.86 -11.28
CA LEU A 83 -9.01 8.46 -11.08
C LEU A 83 -8.40 7.71 -12.29
N TYR A 84 -9.04 7.71 -13.46
CA TYR A 84 -8.57 6.92 -14.60
C TYR A 84 -7.12 7.24 -15.00
N ILE A 85 -6.69 8.51 -14.89
CA ILE A 85 -5.31 8.91 -15.22
C ILE A 85 -4.30 8.32 -14.22
N PRO A 86 -4.39 8.56 -12.90
CA PRO A 86 -3.45 7.95 -11.96
C PRO A 86 -3.53 6.42 -11.95
N ILE A 87 -4.72 5.81 -12.12
CA ILE A 87 -4.86 4.35 -12.23
C ILE A 87 -4.15 3.84 -13.49
N PHE A 88 -4.27 4.52 -14.63
CA PHE A 88 -3.56 4.14 -15.85
C PHE A 88 -2.04 4.17 -15.65
N PHE A 89 -1.49 5.24 -15.05
CA PHE A 89 -0.06 5.31 -14.76
C PHE A 89 0.38 4.27 -13.72
N MET A 90 -0.45 3.99 -12.72
CA MET A 90 -0.21 2.92 -11.75
C MET A 90 -0.06 1.57 -12.47
N LEU A 91 -1.03 1.20 -13.30
CA LEU A 91 -1.02 -0.07 -14.04
C LEU A 91 0.16 -0.14 -15.02
N ALA A 92 0.43 0.93 -15.76
CA ALA A 92 1.60 1.01 -16.65
C ALA A 92 2.91 0.80 -15.86
N GLY A 93 3.04 1.42 -14.68
CA GLY A 93 4.19 1.25 -13.79
C GLY A 93 4.34 -0.20 -13.30
N LEU A 94 3.24 -0.84 -12.90
CA LEU A 94 3.22 -2.24 -12.47
C LEU A 94 3.61 -3.19 -13.60
N ILE A 95 3.07 -2.99 -14.82
CA ILE A 95 3.43 -3.77 -16.00
C ILE A 95 4.94 -3.64 -16.30
N TRP A 96 5.47 -2.40 -16.30
CA TRP A 96 6.90 -2.14 -16.54
C TRP A 96 7.79 -2.82 -15.49
N ARG A 97 7.40 -2.75 -14.21
CA ARG A 97 8.08 -3.43 -13.12
C ARG A 97 8.06 -4.94 -13.30
N GLY A 98 6.89 -5.53 -13.54
CA GLY A 98 6.73 -6.98 -13.71
C GLY A 98 7.52 -7.52 -14.90
N VAL A 99 7.46 -6.85 -16.05
CA VAL A 99 8.25 -7.21 -17.22
C VAL A 99 9.76 -7.08 -16.93
N ALA A 100 10.17 -5.99 -16.28
CA ALA A 100 11.57 -5.79 -15.94
C ALA A 100 12.09 -6.86 -14.99
N PHE A 101 11.27 -7.34 -14.07
CA PHE A 101 11.60 -8.39 -13.11
C PHE A 101 12.07 -9.67 -13.84
N GLU A 102 11.27 -10.13 -14.79
CA GLU A 102 11.54 -11.36 -15.55
C GLU A 102 12.68 -11.19 -16.57
N PHE A 103 12.68 -10.08 -17.30
CA PHE A 103 13.65 -9.88 -18.39
C PHE A 103 15.05 -9.51 -17.88
N ARG A 104 15.17 -8.88 -16.71
CA ARG A 104 16.44 -8.48 -16.12
C ARG A 104 17.41 -9.66 -15.95
N PHE A 105 16.92 -10.81 -15.50
CA PHE A 105 17.76 -11.99 -15.28
C PHE A 105 18.18 -12.67 -16.58
N LYS A 106 17.40 -12.50 -17.66
CA LYS A 106 17.65 -13.09 -18.97
C LYS A 106 18.40 -12.15 -19.92
N ALA A 107 18.52 -10.87 -19.54
CA ALA A 107 19.17 -9.86 -20.35
C ALA A 107 20.71 -10.04 -20.38
N ASP A 108 21.30 -9.78 -21.55
CA ASP A 108 22.74 -9.64 -21.67
C ASP A 108 23.27 -8.41 -20.92
N GLU A 109 24.60 -8.32 -20.78
CA GLU A 109 25.22 -7.21 -20.03
C GLU A 109 24.93 -5.82 -20.59
N ALA A 110 24.71 -5.71 -21.89
CA ALA A 110 24.44 -4.42 -22.55
C ALA A 110 23.01 -3.92 -22.28
N HIS A 111 22.02 -4.82 -22.17
CA HIS A 111 20.61 -4.49 -21.98
C HIS A 111 20.17 -4.49 -20.51
N ARG A 112 20.92 -5.13 -19.63
CA ARG A 112 20.62 -5.21 -18.19
C ARG A 112 20.40 -3.83 -17.53
N PRO A 113 21.20 -2.77 -17.79
CA PRO A 113 20.96 -1.44 -17.23
C PRO A 113 19.64 -0.80 -17.65
N PHE A 114 19.09 -1.16 -18.82
CA PHE A 114 17.75 -0.72 -19.22
C PHE A 114 16.67 -1.34 -18.31
N TRP A 115 16.76 -2.65 -18.06
CA TRP A 115 15.81 -3.35 -17.19
C TRP A 115 15.94 -2.92 -15.72
N ASP A 116 17.15 -2.61 -15.25
CA ASP A 116 17.36 -2.00 -13.93
C ASP A 116 16.60 -0.68 -13.78
N LYS A 117 16.66 0.18 -14.81
CA LYS A 117 15.92 1.44 -14.83
C LYS A 117 14.42 1.21 -14.95
N ALA A 118 13.99 0.26 -15.78
CA ALA A 118 12.58 -0.08 -15.94
C ALA A 118 11.97 -0.59 -14.63
N PHE A 119 12.69 -1.44 -13.88
CA PHE A 119 12.29 -1.92 -12.56
C PHE A 119 12.12 -0.76 -11.56
N ALA A 120 13.11 0.12 -11.47
CA ALA A 120 13.07 1.26 -10.56
C ALA A 120 11.96 2.26 -10.93
N TRP A 121 11.92 2.73 -12.18
CA TRP A 121 10.93 3.71 -12.61
C TRP A 121 9.50 3.16 -12.61
N GLY A 122 9.30 1.89 -12.96
CA GLY A 122 8.02 1.21 -12.83
C GLY A 122 7.51 1.26 -11.38
N SER A 123 8.40 0.97 -10.42
CA SER A 123 8.07 1.03 -8.99
C SER A 123 7.76 2.46 -8.51
N TYR A 124 8.53 3.47 -8.95
CA TYR A 124 8.25 4.87 -8.61
C TYR A 124 6.92 5.34 -9.18
N ILE A 125 6.65 5.07 -10.46
CA ILE A 125 5.42 5.50 -11.15
C ILE A 125 4.21 4.81 -10.50
N ALA A 126 4.27 3.51 -10.28
CA ALA A 126 3.19 2.76 -9.63
C ALA A 126 2.88 3.31 -8.23
N THR A 127 3.91 3.43 -7.38
CA THR A 127 3.75 3.90 -6.00
C THR A 127 3.27 5.34 -5.93
N PHE A 128 3.87 6.25 -6.72
CA PHE A 128 3.45 7.64 -6.74
C PHE A 128 2.00 7.78 -7.16
N SER A 129 1.59 7.07 -8.21
CA SER A 129 0.21 7.10 -8.72
C SER A 129 -0.80 6.53 -7.71
N GLN A 130 -0.43 5.47 -6.99
CA GLN A 130 -1.24 4.93 -5.88
C GLN A 130 -1.45 5.98 -4.78
N GLY A 131 -0.37 6.64 -4.36
CA GLY A 131 -0.46 7.67 -3.33
C GLY A 131 -1.23 8.91 -3.78
N VAL A 132 -1.09 9.31 -5.04
CA VAL A 132 -1.90 10.39 -5.64
C VAL A 132 -3.37 10.00 -5.67
N ALA A 133 -3.70 8.78 -6.09
CA ALA A 133 -5.07 8.28 -6.09
C ALA A 133 -5.66 8.26 -4.67
N LEU A 134 -4.88 7.83 -3.66
CA LEU A 134 -5.27 7.86 -2.26
C LEU A 134 -5.55 9.30 -1.77
N GLY A 135 -4.69 10.24 -2.08
CA GLY A 135 -4.86 11.65 -1.71
C GLY A 135 -6.09 12.29 -2.36
N ALA A 136 -6.32 12.01 -3.64
CA ALA A 136 -7.51 12.45 -4.34
C ALA A 136 -8.79 11.83 -3.74
N PHE A 137 -8.71 10.56 -3.36
CA PHE A 137 -9.80 9.86 -2.66
C PHE A 137 -10.15 10.49 -1.30
N ILE A 138 -9.14 10.87 -0.52
CA ILE A 138 -9.34 11.56 0.78
C ILE A 138 -9.99 12.94 0.57
N ASN A 139 -9.58 13.67 -0.47
CA ASN A 139 -10.18 14.97 -0.81
C ASN A 139 -11.63 14.85 -1.25
N GLY A 140 -12.04 13.68 -1.73
CA GLY A 140 -13.38 13.42 -2.20
C GLY A 140 -13.63 13.87 -3.63
N PHE A 141 -14.77 13.46 -4.16
CA PHE A 141 -15.16 13.70 -5.56
C PHE A 141 -16.50 14.40 -5.63
N LYS A 142 -16.67 15.25 -6.64
CA LYS A 142 -17.98 15.82 -6.99
C LYS A 142 -18.82 14.74 -7.67
N VAL A 143 -19.97 14.46 -7.11
CA VAL A 143 -20.91 13.44 -7.62
C VAL A 143 -22.26 14.10 -7.81
N THR A 144 -22.85 13.91 -9.01
CA THR A 144 -24.22 14.34 -9.31
C THR A 144 -25.02 13.11 -9.72
N GLY A 145 -26.02 12.77 -8.89
CA GLY A 145 -26.76 11.51 -9.05
C GLY A 145 -25.85 10.29 -8.84
N ALA A 146 -25.70 9.47 -9.87
CA ALA A 146 -24.89 8.26 -9.86
C ALA A 146 -23.56 8.39 -10.64
N SER A 147 -23.14 9.62 -10.98
CA SER A 147 -22.01 9.86 -11.87
C SER A 147 -21.01 10.85 -11.27
N TYR A 148 -19.75 10.66 -11.59
CA TYR A 148 -18.71 11.65 -11.32
C TYR A 148 -18.98 12.92 -12.15
N ASP A 149 -19.00 14.09 -11.51
CA ASP A 149 -19.27 15.41 -12.11
C ASP A 149 -18.08 16.34 -11.91
N GLY A 150 -16.90 15.88 -12.25
CA GLY A 150 -15.65 16.63 -12.17
C GLY A 150 -14.86 16.61 -13.45
N GLY A 151 -13.73 17.34 -13.43
CA GLY A 151 -12.78 17.39 -14.54
C GLY A 151 -11.77 16.24 -14.52
N SER A 152 -11.15 15.98 -15.67
CA SER A 152 -10.13 14.93 -15.83
C SER A 152 -8.88 15.12 -14.96
N PHE A 153 -8.67 16.31 -14.38
CA PHE A 153 -7.50 16.67 -13.57
C PHE A 153 -7.84 17.05 -12.12
N ASP A 154 -9.06 16.82 -11.64
CA ASP A 154 -9.47 17.14 -10.26
C ASP A 154 -8.68 16.34 -9.21
N TRP A 155 -8.10 15.19 -9.62
CA TRP A 155 -7.19 14.42 -8.80
C TRP A 155 -5.85 15.12 -8.54
N LEU A 156 -5.47 16.11 -9.37
CA LEU A 156 -4.20 16.83 -9.28
C LEU A 156 -4.31 17.99 -8.29
N SER A 157 -4.00 17.71 -7.03
CA SER A 157 -3.99 18.70 -5.95
C SER A 157 -2.66 18.66 -5.19
N PRO A 158 -2.26 19.73 -4.49
CA PRO A 158 -1.06 19.71 -3.64
C PRO A 158 -1.10 18.61 -2.61
N PHE A 159 -2.27 18.31 -2.03
CA PHE A 159 -2.46 17.24 -1.07
C PHE A 159 -2.24 15.87 -1.70
N SER A 160 -2.83 15.59 -2.87
CA SER A 160 -2.66 14.30 -3.54
C SER A 160 -1.22 14.08 -4.02
N LEU A 161 -0.53 15.12 -4.49
CA LEU A 161 0.88 15.02 -4.84
C LEU A 161 1.75 14.73 -3.60
N PHE A 162 1.45 15.38 -2.47
CA PHE A 162 2.13 15.13 -1.20
C PHE A 162 1.92 13.70 -0.72
N THR A 163 0.69 13.17 -0.79
CA THR A 163 0.40 11.77 -0.44
C THR A 163 1.10 10.80 -1.39
N GLY A 164 1.27 11.15 -2.67
CA GLY A 164 2.11 10.41 -3.62
C GLY A 164 3.54 10.26 -3.16
N ILE A 165 4.17 11.36 -2.75
CA ILE A 165 5.53 11.34 -2.18
C ILE A 165 5.56 10.57 -0.84
N GLY A 166 4.56 10.78 0.02
CA GLY A 166 4.44 10.09 1.29
C GLY A 166 4.39 8.56 1.14
N LEU A 167 3.68 8.06 0.13
CA LEU A 167 3.60 6.63 -0.14
C LEU A 167 4.92 6.05 -0.66
N ILE A 168 5.68 6.81 -1.48
CA ILE A 168 7.05 6.42 -1.87
C ILE A 168 7.92 6.20 -0.63
N VAL A 169 7.87 7.12 0.33
CA VAL A 169 8.63 7.00 1.58
C VAL A 169 8.16 5.81 2.42
N ALA A 170 6.85 5.57 2.48
CA ALA A 170 6.26 4.44 3.19
C ALA A 170 6.74 3.10 2.61
N TYR A 171 6.70 2.95 1.30
CA TYR A 171 7.15 1.73 0.64
C TYR A 171 8.68 1.58 0.67
N ALA A 172 9.42 2.69 0.59
CA ALA A 172 10.87 2.66 0.83
C ALA A 172 11.22 2.14 2.24
N LEU A 173 10.44 2.50 3.27
CA LEU A 173 10.63 1.94 4.62
C LEU A 173 10.32 0.44 4.67
N LEU A 174 9.23 0.01 4.03
CA LEU A 174 8.89 -1.42 3.94
C LEU A 174 10.01 -2.21 3.25
N GLY A 175 10.46 -1.76 2.07
CA GLY A 175 11.56 -2.40 1.34
C GLY A 175 12.87 -2.40 2.14
N CYS A 176 13.19 -1.30 2.79
CA CYS A 176 14.38 -1.16 3.64
C CYS A 176 14.35 -2.18 4.79
N THR A 177 13.25 -2.25 5.53
CA THR A 177 13.11 -3.16 6.67
C THR A 177 12.97 -4.62 6.24
N TRP A 178 12.38 -4.89 5.07
CA TRP A 178 12.39 -6.21 4.45
C TRP A 178 13.81 -6.67 4.14
N LEU A 179 14.64 -5.81 3.54
CA LEU A 179 16.03 -6.12 3.22
C LEU A 179 16.88 -6.32 4.47
N ILE A 180 16.63 -5.60 5.57
CA ILE A 180 17.27 -5.88 6.87
C ILE A 180 16.96 -7.32 7.33
N MET A 181 15.74 -7.78 7.13
CA MET A 181 15.31 -9.12 7.52
C MET A 181 15.88 -10.21 6.60
N LYS A 182 15.97 -9.95 5.30
CA LYS A 182 16.25 -10.95 4.26
C LYS A 182 17.71 -11.03 3.81
N THR A 183 18.55 -10.06 4.17
CA THR A 183 19.96 -10.02 3.75
C THR A 183 20.92 -10.08 4.93
N GLU A 184 22.21 -10.17 4.63
CA GLU A 184 23.32 -10.22 5.59
C GLU A 184 24.46 -9.28 5.18
N GLY A 185 25.44 -9.12 6.05
CA GLY A 185 26.68 -8.41 5.78
C GLY A 185 26.50 -6.93 5.48
N GLU A 186 27.28 -6.41 4.55
CA GLU A 186 27.35 -4.97 4.23
C GLU A 186 26.01 -4.43 3.71
N LEU A 187 25.30 -5.18 2.89
CA LEU A 187 24.01 -4.80 2.34
C LEU A 187 22.98 -4.56 3.47
N GLN A 188 22.91 -5.48 4.43
CA GLN A 188 22.05 -5.35 5.60
C GLN A 188 22.42 -4.10 6.41
N HIS A 189 23.73 -3.86 6.65
CA HIS A 189 24.19 -2.70 7.39
C HIS A 189 23.83 -1.37 6.72
N ARG A 190 23.89 -1.29 5.40
CA ARG A 190 23.44 -0.11 4.63
C ARG A 190 21.98 0.19 4.87
N PHE A 191 21.11 -0.82 4.82
CA PHE A 191 19.68 -0.62 5.08
C PHE A 191 19.37 -0.33 6.54
N LYS A 192 20.14 -0.89 7.49
CA LYS A 192 20.05 -0.50 8.90
C LYS A 192 20.40 0.98 9.11
N ALA A 193 21.36 1.51 8.40
CA ALA A 193 21.74 2.94 8.48
C ALA A 193 20.69 3.85 7.80
N LEU A 194 20.02 3.35 6.75
CA LEU A 194 19.00 4.10 6.00
C LEU A 194 17.62 4.12 6.71
N ALA A 195 17.27 3.06 7.43
CA ALA A 195 15.95 2.92 8.05
C ALA A 195 15.57 4.04 9.03
N PRO A 196 16.45 4.55 9.94
CA PRO A 196 16.10 5.61 10.86
C PRO A 196 15.67 6.92 10.17
N PRO A 197 16.43 7.54 9.25
CA PRO A 197 16.00 8.76 8.58
C PRO A 197 14.73 8.55 7.75
N VAL A 198 14.58 7.41 7.07
CA VAL A 198 13.34 7.10 6.30
C VAL A 198 12.13 7.00 7.23
N THR A 199 12.30 6.37 8.41
CA THR A 199 11.24 6.31 9.44
C THR A 199 10.81 7.71 9.87
N LEU A 200 11.77 8.60 10.16
CA LEU A 200 11.47 9.97 10.60
C LEU A 200 10.76 10.78 9.51
N VAL A 201 11.18 10.63 8.25
CA VAL A 201 10.51 11.29 7.10
C VAL A 201 9.09 10.75 6.93
N LEU A 202 8.87 9.45 7.06
CA LEU A 202 7.53 8.85 7.02
C LEU A 202 6.64 9.39 8.14
N VAL A 203 7.15 9.42 9.37
CA VAL A 203 6.37 9.93 10.51
C VAL A 203 6.05 11.42 10.33
N ALA A 204 6.99 12.21 9.81
CA ALA A 204 6.73 13.62 9.48
C ALA A 204 5.62 13.72 8.41
N ALA A 205 5.64 12.89 7.37
CA ALA A 205 4.58 12.84 6.36
C ALA A 205 3.23 12.45 6.97
N ILE A 206 3.19 11.44 7.85
CA ILE A 206 1.97 11.04 8.58
C ILE A 206 1.43 12.21 9.41
N VAL A 207 2.29 12.91 10.16
CA VAL A 207 1.87 14.08 10.96
C VAL A 207 1.30 15.19 10.08
N ILE A 208 1.97 15.50 8.96
CA ILE A 208 1.50 16.54 8.02
C ILE A 208 0.13 16.15 7.46
N VAL A 209 -0.08 14.93 6.98
CA VAL A 209 -1.38 14.46 6.48
C VAL A 209 -2.43 14.50 7.59
N SER A 210 -2.08 14.07 8.81
CA SER A 210 -2.99 14.02 9.97
C SER A 210 -3.44 15.42 10.44
N VAL A 211 -2.61 16.45 10.21
CA VAL A 211 -2.97 17.85 10.50
C VAL A 211 -3.71 18.47 9.31
N TRP A 212 -3.25 18.23 8.09
CA TRP A 212 -3.82 18.81 6.87
C TRP A 212 -5.27 18.36 6.65
N THR A 213 -5.55 17.07 6.81
CA THR A 213 -6.85 16.48 6.55
C THR A 213 -7.98 17.13 7.37
N PRO A 214 -7.92 17.25 8.72
CA PRO A 214 -8.97 17.91 9.47
C PRO A 214 -9.07 19.42 9.24
N LEU A 215 -7.99 20.09 8.82
CA LEU A 215 -8.03 21.50 8.47
C LEU A 215 -8.79 21.76 7.17
N THR A 216 -8.78 20.84 6.24
CA THR A 216 -9.49 20.94 4.95
C THR A 216 -10.87 20.29 4.97
N HIS A 217 -11.13 19.36 5.90
CA HIS A 217 -12.38 18.59 5.97
C HIS A 217 -13.00 18.68 7.39
N PRO A 218 -13.92 19.65 7.62
CA PRO A 218 -14.53 19.86 8.95
C PRO A 218 -15.26 18.62 9.53
N SER A 219 -15.82 17.78 8.67
CA SER A 219 -16.47 16.52 9.09
C SER A 219 -15.47 15.54 9.74
N ILE A 220 -14.24 15.47 9.21
CA ILE A 220 -13.17 14.66 9.77
C ILE A 220 -12.68 15.29 11.09
N ALA A 221 -12.52 16.63 11.12
CA ALA A 221 -12.17 17.33 12.36
C ALA A 221 -13.19 17.05 13.49
N THR A 222 -14.48 17.17 13.20
CA THR A 222 -15.54 16.86 14.17
C THR A 222 -15.47 15.41 14.63
N ARG A 223 -15.22 14.47 13.71
CA ARG A 223 -15.10 13.05 14.05
C ARG A 223 -13.97 12.75 15.03
N TRP A 224 -12.79 13.34 14.80
CA TRP A 224 -11.60 13.07 15.63
C TRP A 224 -11.61 13.83 16.95
N PHE A 225 -12.09 15.09 16.94
CA PHE A 225 -11.89 16.01 18.06
C PHE A 225 -13.15 16.24 18.90
N SER A 226 -14.32 15.68 18.54
CA SER A 226 -15.51 15.71 19.40
C SER A 226 -15.39 14.72 20.56
N PHE A 227 -16.01 15.06 21.68
CA PHE A 227 -16.17 14.13 22.80
C PHE A 227 -17.38 13.19 22.53
N PRO A 228 -17.30 11.87 22.80
CA PRO A 228 -16.19 11.11 23.41
C PRO A 228 -15.12 10.58 22.42
N ASN A 229 -15.27 10.86 21.13
CA ASN A 229 -14.45 10.28 20.07
C ASN A 229 -12.96 10.55 20.25
N ILE A 230 -12.59 11.74 20.75
CA ILE A 230 -11.18 12.07 20.99
C ILE A 230 -10.50 11.08 21.94
N ILE A 231 -11.23 10.54 22.92
CA ILE A 231 -10.68 9.51 23.82
C ILE A 231 -10.59 8.16 23.11
N ILE A 232 -11.65 7.80 22.34
CA ILE A 232 -11.73 6.50 21.66
C ILE A 232 -10.66 6.37 20.57
N PHE A 233 -10.34 7.45 19.85
CA PHE A 233 -9.42 7.42 18.72
C PHE A 233 -7.98 7.84 19.08
N SER A 234 -7.78 8.47 20.25
CA SER A 234 -6.43 8.86 20.72
C SER A 234 -5.40 7.71 20.82
N PRO A 235 -5.78 6.44 21.02
CA PRO A 235 -4.80 5.33 20.97
C PRO A 235 -4.02 5.25 19.64
N VAL A 236 -4.62 5.64 18.51
CA VAL A 236 -3.97 5.55 17.20
C VAL A 236 -2.72 6.44 17.13
N PRO A 237 -2.79 7.77 17.34
CA PRO A 237 -1.58 8.61 17.33
C PRO A 237 -0.59 8.26 18.45
N VAL A 238 -1.07 7.83 19.62
CA VAL A 238 -0.20 7.38 20.72
C VAL A 238 0.61 6.15 20.30
N LEU A 239 -0.05 5.17 19.64
CA LEU A 239 0.62 3.98 19.13
C LEU A 239 1.59 4.31 17.99
N VAL A 240 1.31 5.29 17.13
CA VAL A 240 2.28 5.75 16.11
C VAL A 240 3.55 6.25 16.77
N VAL A 241 3.45 7.09 17.82
CA VAL A 241 4.61 7.60 18.57
C VAL A 241 5.37 6.45 19.26
N ALA A 242 4.65 5.55 19.93
CA ALA A 242 5.25 4.40 20.62
C ALA A 242 5.97 3.46 19.64
N THR A 243 5.32 3.15 18.49
CA THR A 243 5.91 2.30 17.45
C THR A 243 7.15 2.95 16.84
N THR A 244 7.11 4.26 16.59
CA THR A 244 8.27 5.03 16.10
C THR A 244 9.42 4.97 17.09
N TRP A 245 9.16 5.23 18.37
CA TRP A 245 10.18 5.14 19.41
C TRP A 245 10.78 3.73 19.49
N LEU A 246 9.94 2.69 19.45
CA LEU A 246 10.37 1.30 19.47
C LEU A 246 11.20 0.95 18.22
N MET A 247 10.79 1.43 17.03
CA MET A 247 11.56 1.28 15.80
C MET A 247 12.97 1.85 15.94
N MET A 248 13.08 3.09 16.42
CA MET A 248 14.37 3.75 16.62
C MET A 248 15.26 3.03 17.65
N ARG A 249 14.64 2.43 18.68
CA ARG A 249 15.35 1.63 19.68
C ARG A 249 15.84 0.30 19.11
N VAL A 250 15.00 -0.39 18.37
CA VAL A 250 15.29 -1.70 17.78
C VAL A 250 16.39 -1.58 16.72
N LEU A 251 16.39 -0.55 15.89
CA LEU A 251 17.40 -0.32 14.84
C LEU A 251 18.82 -0.07 15.39
N ARG A 252 18.94 0.30 16.67
CA ARG A 252 20.27 0.46 17.35
C ARG A 252 20.88 -0.86 17.77
N ASN A 253 20.08 -1.93 17.83
CA ASN A 253 20.52 -3.26 18.27
C ASN A 253 20.70 -4.20 17.07
N GLU A 254 21.30 -5.36 17.30
CA GLU A 254 21.30 -6.43 16.31
C GLU A 254 19.90 -7.06 16.26
N THR A 255 19.16 -6.77 15.17
CA THR A 255 17.79 -7.26 14.99
C THR A 255 17.57 -7.68 13.55
N HIS A 256 16.66 -8.63 13.33
CA HIS A 256 16.36 -9.17 12.00
C HIS A 256 14.94 -8.82 11.54
N ALA A 257 13.90 -9.39 12.16
CA ALA A 257 12.51 -9.25 11.72
C ALA A 257 11.75 -8.07 12.37
N SER A 258 12.16 -7.63 13.56
CA SER A 258 11.44 -6.62 14.34
C SER A 258 11.24 -5.28 13.60
N PRO A 259 12.23 -4.74 12.85
CA PRO A 259 12.02 -3.50 12.10
C PRO A 259 10.91 -3.63 11.05
N PHE A 260 10.84 -4.76 10.36
CA PHE A 260 9.80 -5.00 9.37
C PHE A 260 8.40 -5.05 10.00
N LEU A 261 8.24 -5.80 11.11
CA LEU A 261 6.97 -5.86 11.83
C LEU A 261 6.52 -4.48 12.36
N LEU A 262 7.46 -3.65 12.82
CA LEU A 262 7.16 -2.29 13.25
C LEU A 262 6.80 -1.37 12.08
N ALA A 263 7.41 -1.53 10.92
CA ALA A 263 7.03 -0.82 9.70
C ALA A 263 5.61 -1.21 9.26
N LEU A 264 5.27 -2.50 9.28
CA LEU A 264 3.92 -2.98 9.03
C LEU A 264 2.91 -2.37 10.02
N LEU A 265 3.26 -2.30 11.30
CA LEU A 265 2.40 -1.69 12.31
C LEU A 265 2.21 -0.19 12.07
N LEU A 266 3.23 0.56 11.67
CA LEU A 266 3.10 1.98 11.30
C LEU A 266 2.14 2.18 10.13
N LEU A 267 2.25 1.36 9.09
CA LEU A 267 1.33 1.42 7.95
C LEU A 267 -0.10 1.05 8.37
N PHE A 268 -0.25 0.01 9.17
CA PHE A 268 -1.56 -0.41 9.69
C PHE A 268 -2.22 0.70 10.53
N LEU A 269 -1.46 1.39 11.37
CA LEU A 269 -1.97 2.52 12.16
C LEU A 269 -2.39 3.70 11.27
N GLY A 270 -1.60 4.03 10.24
CA GLY A 270 -1.95 5.03 9.24
C GLY A 270 -3.23 4.66 8.49
N TYR A 271 -3.36 3.40 8.07
CA TYR A 271 -4.55 2.87 7.41
C TYR A 271 -5.78 2.89 8.35
N THR A 272 -5.60 2.56 9.62
CA THR A 272 -6.67 2.64 10.63
C THR A 272 -7.14 4.08 10.81
N GLY A 273 -6.22 5.04 10.89
CA GLY A 273 -6.56 6.46 10.95
C GLY A 273 -7.35 6.93 9.73
N LEU A 274 -6.98 6.45 8.54
CA LEU A 274 -7.71 6.71 7.31
C LEU A 274 -9.13 6.10 7.36
N ALA A 275 -9.27 4.84 7.75
CA ALA A 275 -10.56 4.16 7.86
C ALA A 275 -11.50 4.90 8.84
N ILE A 276 -11.00 5.32 10.00
CA ILE A 276 -11.75 6.13 10.96
C ILE A 276 -12.21 7.45 10.33
N SER A 277 -11.33 8.12 9.59
CA SER A 277 -11.60 9.43 8.98
C SER A 277 -12.70 9.37 7.91
N LEU A 278 -12.70 8.31 7.10
CA LEU A 278 -13.58 8.20 5.94
C LEU A 278 -14.91 7.50 6.23
N TRP A 279 -14.98 6.72 7.31
CA TRP A 279 -16.23 6.05 7.71
C TRP A 279 -17.39 7.05 7.86
N PRO A 280 -18.66 6.74 7.44
CA PRO A 280 -19.12 5.50 6.78
C PRO A 280 -19.11 5.59 5.24
N ASN A 281 -18.36 6.53 4.66
CA ASN A 281 -18.40 6.82 3.24
C ASN A 281 -17.44 5.92 2.47
N ILE A 282 -17.91 5.36 1.36
CA ILE A 282 -17.08 4.66 0.37
C ILE A 282 -16.59 5.64 -0.71
N ILE A 283 -17.32 6.73 -0.95
CA ILE A 283 -16.89 7.89 -1.73
C ILE A 283 -17.02 9.14 -0.85
N PRO A 284 -15.96 9.59 -0.20
CA PRO A 284 -16.02 10.75 0.67
C PRO A 284 -16.28 12.05 -0.11
N PRO A 285 -17.03 12.99 0.44
CA PRO A 285 -18.01 12.83 1.51
C PRO A 285 -19.40 12.40 1.00
N ALA A 286 -19.51 12.12 -0.32
CA ALA A 286 -20.77 12.15 -1.07
C ALA A 286 -21.61 10.87 -0.95
N ILE A 287 -20.99 9.68 -0.85
CA ILE A 287 -21.71 8.40 -0.94
C ILE A 287 -21.29 7.48 0.19
N SER A 288 -22.26 7.03 0.99
CA SER A 288 -22.03 6.05 2.04
C SER A 288 -21.90 4.62 1.50
N ILE A 289 -21.34 3.73 2.33
CA ILE A 289 -21.21 2.30 2.03
C ILE A 289 -22.58 1.68 1.68
N ARG A 290 -23.64 2.09 2.37
CA ARG A 290 -24.98 1.54 2.12
C ARG A 290 -25.64 2.07 0.86
N GLU A 291 -25.40 3.33 0.51
CA GLU A 291 -25.92 3.93 -0.74
C GLU A 291 -25.23 3.37 -1.98
N ALA A 292 -23.94 3.02 -1.88
CA ALA A 292 -23.19 2.44 -2.98
C ALA A 292 -23.43 0.93 -3.18
N ALA A 293 -24.09 0.27 -2.23
CA ALA A 293 -24.27 -1.17 -2.22
C ALA A 293 -25.05 -1.68 -3.44
N GLY A 294 -24.57 -2.73 -4.05
CA GLY A 294 -25.27 -3.47 -5.09
C GLY A 294 -26.45 -4.29 -4.54
N PRO A 295 -27.17 -5.02 -5.40
CA PRO A 295 -28.29 -5.88 -4.99
C PRO A 295 -27.86 -6.90 -3.92
N PRO A 296 -28.66 -7.13 -2.88
CA PRO A 296 -28.32 -8.07 -1.79
C PRO A 296 -28.05 -9.50 -2.28
N GLU A 297 -28.74 -9.94 -3.32
CA GLU A 297 -28.56 -11.28 -3.92
C GLU A 297 -27.17 -11.43 -4.53
N SER A 298 -26.71 -10.41 -5.27
CA SER A 298 -25.36 -10.37 -5.86
C SER A 298 -24.30 -10.35 -4.77
N MET A 299 -24.48 -9.52 -3.75
CA MET A 299 -23.55 -9.41 -2.61
C MET A 299 -23.48 -10.72 -1.82
N GLY A 300 -24.62 -11.38 -1.60
CA GLY A 300 -24.70 -12.66 -0.90
C GLY A 300 -24.01 -13.78 -1.68
N PHE A 301 -24.27 -13.88 -2.98
CA PHE A 301 -23.64 -14.87 -3.85
C PHE A 301 -22.11 -14.68 -3.90
N THR A 302 -21.64 -13.45 -4.10
CA THR A 302 -20.21 -13.12 -4.12
C THR A 302 -19.55 -13.43 -2.78
N LEU A 303 -20.26 -13.22 -1.64
CA LEU A 303 -19.73 -13.51 -0.31
C LEU A 303 -19.46 -15.02 -0.13
N VAL A 304 -20.33 -15.88 -0.62
CA VAL A 304 -20.09 -17.33 -0.61
C VAL A 304 -18.80 -17.66 -1.35
N GLY A 305 -18.59 -17.09 -2.55
CA GLY A 305 -17.32 -17.26 -3.28
C GLY A 305 -16.11 -16.75 -2.50
N ALA A 306 -16.21 -15.56 -1.92
CA ALA A 306 -15.13 -14.96 -1.13
C ALA A 306 -14.75 -15.79 0.10
N LEU A 307 -15.72 -16.41 0.79
CA LEU A 307 -15.49 -17.29 1.94
C LEU A 307 -14.66 -18.55 1.59
N PHE A 308 -14.68 -18.99 0.35
CA PHE A 308 -13.81 -20.06 -0.13
C PHE A 308 -12.48 -19.54 -0.65
N VAL A 309 -12.51 -18.51 -1.50
CA VAL A 309 -11.32 -18.02 -2.22
C VAL A 309 -10.33 -17.33 -1.29
N ILE A 310 -10.79 -16.46 -0.37
CA ILE A 310 -9.90 -15.71 0.50
C ILE A 310 -9.09 -16.61 1.44
N PRO A 311 -9.67 -17.59 2.17
CA PRO A 311 -8.89 -18.52 2.97
C PRO A 311 -7.87 -19.31 2.15
N PHE A 312 -8.21 -19.68 0.91
CA PHE A 312 -7.30 -20.40 0.02
C PHE A 312 -6.10 -19.53 -0.38
N ILE A 313 -6.34 -18.26 -0.75
CA ILE A 313 -5.29 -17.29 -1.06
C ILE A 313 -4.40 -17.07 0.17
N LEU A 314 -4.99 -16.88 1.36
CA LEU A 314 -4.23 -16.70 2.60
C LEU A 314 -3.36 -17.92 2.94
N ALA A 315 -3.90 -19.14 2.79
CA ALA A 315 -3.14 -20.36 3.01
C ALA A 315 -1.98 -20.51 2.02
N TYR A 316 -2.23 -20.25 0.74
CA TYR A 316 -1.18 -20.24 -0.29
C TYR A 316 -0.12 -19.19 -0.01
N THR A 317 -0.50 -17.96 0.30
CA THR A 317 0.41 -16.88 0.68
C THR A 317 1.26 -17.28 1.88
N ALA A 318 0.64 -17.75 2.96
CA ALA A 318 1.35 -18.19 4.15
C ALA A 318 2.35 -19.33 3.85
N MET A 319 1.96 -20.30 3.02
CA MET A 319 2.83 -21.39 2.58
C MET A 319 4.02 -20.87 1.75
N SER A 320 3.79 -19.96 0.81
CA SER A 320 4.84 -19.35 0.00
C SER A 320 5.87 -18.65 0.88
N TYR A 321 5.43 -17.79 1.81
CA TYR A 321 6.34 -17.12 2.73
C TYR A 321 7.05 -18.07 3.71
N TYR A 322 6.40 -19.15 4.09
CA TYR A 322 7.03 -20.18 4.92
C TYR A 322 8.14 -20.93 4.18
N VAL A 323 7.93 -21.29 2.93
CA VAL A 323 8.92 -21.98 2.08
C VAL A 323 10.14 -21.08 1.86
N PHE A 324 9.92 -19.81 1.53
CA PHE A 324 10.99 -18.84 1.21
C PHE A 324 11.40 -17.96 2.40
N ARG A 325 11.25 -18.44 3.63
CA ARG A 325 11.52 -17.65 4.85
C ARG A 325 13.00 -17.36 5.13
N GLY A 326 13.93 -18.05 4.49
CA GLY A 326 15.37 -17.88 4.69
C GLY A 326 15.90 -16.50 4.30
N LYS A 327 17.17 -16.25 4.65
CA LYS A 327 17.93 -15.13 4.12
C LYS A 327 18.48 -15.50 2.74
N VAL A 328 18.68 -14.51 1.90
CA VAL A 328 19.26 -14.66 0.56
C VAL A 328 20.72 -14.29 0.62
N SER A 329 21.60 -15.22 0.24
CA SER A 329 23.04 -15.01 0.19
C SER A 329 23.49 -14.55 -1.20
N ALA A 330 24.63 -13.84 -1.25
CA ALA A 330 25.21 -13.41 -2.51
C ALA A 330 25.58 -14.64 -3.38
N GLY A 331 25.09 -14.67 -4.62
CA GLY A 331 25.33 -15.77 -5.56
C GLY A 331 24.24 -16.85 -5.59
N GLU A 332 23.26 -16.81 -4.70
CA GLU A 332 22.05 -17.64 -4.83
C GLU A 332 21.12 -17.01 -5.87
N GLY A 333 21.05 -17.61 -7.06
CA GLY A 333 20.11 -17.21 -8.11
C GLY A 333 18.77 -17.92 -7.95
N TYR A 334 17.67 -17.21 -8.16
CA TYR A 334 16.36 -17.82 -8.40
C TYR A 334 16.38 -18.39 -9.82
N HIS A 335 16.30 -19.72 -9.93
CA HIS A 335 16.26 -20.47 -11.19
C HIS A 335 14.90 -21.10 -11.37
#